data_87f369d59c4327fb5b6d8b361f209cad
#
_entry.id   87f369d59c4327fb5b6d8b361f209cad
#
_cell.length_a   1.000
_cell.length_b   1.000
_cell.length_c   1.000
_cell.angle_alpha   90.00
_cell.angle_beta   90.00
_cell.angle_gamma   90.00
#
_symmetry.space_group_name_H-M   'P 1'
#
loop_
_entity.id
_entity.type
_entity.pdbx_description
1 polymer ?
#
loop_
_entity_poly.entity_id
_entity_poly.type
_entity_poly.pdbx_seq_one_letter_code
_entity_poly.pdbx_strand_id
1 'polypeptide(L)' 'MDSINIKTAIEAGLPGSEAHVSGDGTHFEAVVICDAFDGRRILDQHKMVYGALGDAMRTSIHALSIRTFTRRQWQERRT' A
#
# COMPACT_ATOMS: atom_id res chain seq x y z
N MET A 1 9.83 -7.30 10.35
CA MET A 1 8.49 -7.34 9.73
C MET A 1 8.61 -7.95 8.35
N ASP A 2 7.67 -8.77 7.98
CA ASP A 2 7.69 -9.41 6.66
C ASP A 2 6.57 -8.86 5.77
N SER A 3 6.55 -9.30 4.51
CA SER A 3 5.61 -8.78 3.54
C SER A 3 4.15 -9.10 3.90
N ILE A 4 3.90 -10.23 4.56
CA ILE A 4 2.55 -10.60 4.98
C ILE A 4 2.04 -9.63 6.06
N ASN A 5 2.89 -9.24 6.99
CA ASN A 5 2.52 -8.29 8.03
C ASN A 5 2.21 -6.91 7.45
N ILE A 6 2.98 -6.49 6.46
CA ILE A 6 2.74 -5.21 5.79
C ILE A 6 1.40 -5.25 5.06
N LYS A 7 1.16 -6.32 4.30
CA LYS A 7 -0.10 -6.52 3.59
C LYS A 7 -1.29 -6.48 4.54
N THR A 8 -1.21 -7.22 5.64
CA THR A 8 -2.29 -7.29 6.61
C THR A 8 -2.58 -5.92 7.22
N ALA A 9 -1.53 -5.17 7.58
CA ALA A 9 -1.70 -3.84 8.17
C ALA A 9 -2.37 -2.88 7.18
N ILE A 10 -1.94 -2.89 5.91
CA ILE A 10 -2.54 -2.02 4.91
C ILE A 10 -4.02 -2.35 4.72
N GLU A 11 -4.34 -3.62 4.56
CA GLU A 11 -5.72 -4.03 4.30
C GLU A 11 -6.62 -3.78 5.50
N ALA A 12 -6.09 -3.91 6.71
CA ALA A 12 -6.87 -3.62 7.92
C ALA A 12 -7.12 -2.13 8.08
N GLY A 13 -6.15 -1.30 7.73
CA GLY A 13 -6.28 0.16 7.88
C GLY A 13 -6.99 0.85 6.73
N LEU A 14 -7.16 0.18 5.61
CA LEU A 14 -7.86 0.70 4.44
C LEU A 14 -8.94 -0.31 4.03
N PRO A 15 -10.12 -0.25 4.64
CA PRO A 15 -11.20 -1.19 4.31
C PRO A 15 -11.51 -1.16 2.81
N GLY A 16 -11.65 -2.35 2.23
CA GLY A 16 -11.90 -2.49 0.80
C GLY A 16 -10.65 -2.47 -0.06
N SER A 17 -9.47 -2.33 0.54
CA SER A 17 -8.22 -2.34 -0.21
C SER A 17 -7.72 -3.77 -0.44
N GLU A 18 -6.90 -3.88 -1.48
CA GLU A 18 -6.15 -5.10 -1.77
C GLU A 18 -4.68 -4.70 -1.88
N ALA A 19 -3.81 -5.36 -1.15
CA ALA A 19 -2.39 -5.05 -1.16
C ALA A 19 -1.58 -6.22 -1.66
N HIS A 20 -0.63 -5.94 -2.54
CA HIS A 20 0.35 -6.91 -3.02
C HIS A 20 1.71 -6.42 -2.56
N VAL A 21 2.35 -7.15 -1.67
CA VAL A 21 3.60 -6.73 -1.05
C VAL A 21 4.66 -7.78 -1.30
N SER A 22 5.82 -7.32 -1.75
CA SER A 22 6.99 -8.17 -1.94
C SER A 22 8.22 -7.47 -1.36
N GLY A 23 9.26 -8.24 -1.09
CA GLY A 23 10.49 -7.66 -0.56
C GLY A 23 11.46 -8.71 -0.07
N ASP A 24 12.67 -8.25 0.25
CA ASP A 24 13.76 -9.10 0.69
C ASP A 24 14.04 -8.99 2.19
N GLY A 25 13.16 -8.34 2.94
CA GLY A 25 13.34 -8.09 4.36
C GLY A 25 13.95 -6.73 4.69
N THR A 26 14.60 -6.11 3.72
CA THR A 26 15.22 -4.80 3.87
C THR A 26 14.47 -3.74 3.04
N HIS A 27 14.16 -4.11 1.81
CA HIS A 27 13.40 -3.24 0.90
C HIS A 27 12.11 -3.94 0.53
N PHE A 28 11.02 -3.16 0.51
CA PHE A 28 9.70 -3.68 0.19
C PHE A 28 9.04 -2.87 -0.91
N GLU A 29 8.22 -3.52 -1.70
CA GLU A 29 7.39 -2.89 -2.69
C GLU A 29 5.94 -3.26 -2.43
N ALA A 30 5.07 -2.26 -2.37
CA ALA A 30 3.65 -2.47 -2.13
C ALA A 30 2.84 -1.87 -3.27
N VAL A 31 1.95 -2.68 -3.82
CA VAL A 31 0.92 -2.21 -4.74
C VAL A 31 -0.39 -2.24 -3.96
N VAL A 32 -1.05 -1.09 -3.84
CA VAL A 32 -2.27 -0.98 -3.06
C VAL A 32 -3.40 -0.54 -3.97
N ILE A 33 -4.45 -1.32 -4.01
CA ILE A 33 -5.62 -1.10 -4.86
C ILE A 33 -6.79 -0.77 -3.95
N CYS A 34 -7.35 0.42 -4.11
CA CYS A 34 -8.46 0.86 -3.28
C CYS A 34 -9.24 1.96 -3.97
N ASP A 35 -10.54 1.82 -4.03
CA ASP A 35 -11.38 2.82 -4.68
C ASP A 35 -11.45 4.12 -3.89
N ALA A 36 -11.05 4.11 -2.61
CA ALA A 36 -10.95 5.34 -1.83
C ALA A 36 -9.87 6.30 -2.37
N PHE A 37 -8.99 5.82 -3.23
CA PHE A 37 -7.98 6.67 -3.87
C PHE A 37 -8.54 7.55 -4.98
N ASP A 38 -9.73 7.24 -5.46
CA ASP A 38 -10.30 7.97 -6.58
C ASP A 38 -10.48 9.46 -6.24
N GLY A 39 -10.04 10.30 -7.16
CA GLY A 39 -10.13 11.74 -6.97
C GLY A 39 -9.09 12.34 -6.04
N ARG A 40 -8.20 11.53 -5.47
CA ARG A 40 -7.14 12.02 -4.57
C ARG A 40 -5.81 12.11 -5.29
N ARG A 41 -5.01 13.10 -4.89
CA ARG A 41 -3.66 13.24 -5.44
C ARG A 41 -2.78 12.09 -4.94
N ILE A 42 -1.73 11.81 -5.69
CA ILE A 42 -0.81 10.71 -5.35
C ILE A 42 -0.25 10.87 -3.93
N LEU A 43 0.13 12.09 -3.55
CA LEU A 43 0.67 12.33 -2.22
C LEU A 43 -0.33 11.93 -1.14
N ASP A 44 -1.61 12.30 -1.33
CA ASP A 44 -2.65 11.96 -0.36
C ASP A 44 -2.90 10.45 -0.31
N GLN A 45 -2.85 9.79 -1.46
CA GLN A 45 -2.99 8.33 -1.52
C GLN A 45 -1.89 7.64 -0.72
N HIS A 46 -0.65 8.10 -0.88
CA HIS A 46 0.48 7.54 -0.15
C HIS A 46 0.34 7.80 1.35
N LYS A 47 -0.14 8.97 1.74
CA LYS A 47 -0.39 9.26 3.16
C LYS A 47 -1.42 8.32 3.76
N MET A 48 -2.42 7.93 2.99
CA MET A 48 -3.42 6.96 3.45
C MET A 48 -2.78 5.60 3.73
N VAL A 49 -1.87 5.17 2.87
CA VAL A 49 -1.17 3.89 3.07
C VAL A 49 -0.27 3.97 4.30
N TYR A 50 0.50 5.03 4.45
CA TYR A 50 1.35 5.21 5.63
C TYR A 50 0.52 5.28 6.90
N GLY A 51 -0.64 5.93 6.86
CA GLY A 51 -1.54 5.96 7.99
C GLY A 51 -2.04 4.57 8.38
N ALA A 52 -2.31 3.73 7.39
CA ALA A 52 -2.72 2.35 7.64
C ALA A 52 -1.61 1.53 8.30
N LEU A 53 -0.36 1.78 7.91
CA LEU A 53 0.79 1.09 8.49
C LEU A 53 1.12 1.56 9.91
N GLY A 54 0.78 2.81 10.22
CA GLY A 54 1.00 3.36 11.56
C GLY A 54 2.45 3.31 11.99
N ASP A 55 2.69 2.88 13.22
CA ASP A 55 4.02 2.87 13.81
C ASP A 55 4.96 1.86 13.16
N ALA A 56 4.44 0.90 12.42
CA ALA A 56 5.29 -0.09 11.76
C ALA A 56 6.29 0.56 10.81
N MET A 57 5.89 1.65 10.14
CA MET A 57 6.78 2.38 9.23
C MET A 57 7.96 3.01 9.96
N ARG A 58 7.78 3.36 11.23
CA ARG A 58 8.79 4.11 11.97
C ARG A 58 9.92 3.23 12.47
N THR A 59 9.63 1.97 12.75
CA THR A 59 10.57 1.10 13.45
C THR A 59 11.05 -0.09 12.65
N SER A 60 10.27 -0.56 11.70
CA SER A 60 10.54 -1.84 11.05
C SER A 60 10.79 -1.76 9.55
N ILE A 61 10.39 -0.67 8.90
CA ILE A 61 10.50 -0.56 7.44
C ILE A 61 11.42 0.59 7.10
N HIS A 62 12.59 0.27 6.53
CA HIS A 62 13.58 1.27 6.16
C HIS A 62 13.32 1.82 4.75
N ALA A 63 12.78 1.01 3.87
CA ALA A 63 12.51 1.44 2.51
C ALA A 63 11.26 0.72 2.00
N LEU A 64 10.24 1.49 1.71
CA LEU A 64 9.00 0.99 1.14
C LEU A 64 8.65 1.83 -0.08
N SER A 65 8.57 1.18 -1.23
CA SER A 65 8.07 1.80 -2.45
C SER A 65 6.60 1.48 -2.57
N ILE A 66 5.78 2.50 -2.80
CA ILE A 66 4.33 2.35 -2.85
C ILE A 66 3.83 2.78 -4.21
N ARG A 67 2.93 1.97 -4.78
CA ARG A 67 2.17 2.31 -5.97
C ARG A 67 0.70 2.12 -5.64
N THR A 68 -0.11 3.10 -5.99
CA THR A 68 -1.53 3.11 -5.64
C THR A 68 -2.38 3.14 -6.90
N PHE A 69 -3.49 2.42 -6.85
CA PHE A 69 -4.42 2.31 -7.97
C PHE A 69 -5.84 2.24 -7.44
N THR A 70 -6.80 2.79 -8.20
CA THR A 70 -8.19 2.36 -8.04
C THR A 70 -8.33 1.00 -8.73
N ARG A 71 -9.45 0.30 -8.47
CA ARG A 71 -9.68 -1.00 -9.13
C ARG A 71 -9.74 -0.84 -10.64
N ARG A 72 -10.34 0.24 -11.11
CA ARG A 72 -10.41 0.53 -12.54
C ARG A 72 -9.02 0.71 -13.14
N GLN A 73 -8.18 1.51 -12.50
CA GLN A 73 -6.81 1.74 -12.98
C GLN A 73 -6.02 0.44 -12.99
N TRP A 74 -6.20 -0.39 -11.98
CA TRP A 74 -5.50 -1.66 -11.90
C TRP A 74 -5.90 -2.58 -13.07
N GLN A 75 -7.18 -2.62 -13.40
CA GLN A 75 -7.66 -3.41 -14.52
C GLN A 75 -7.15 -2.85 -15.85
N GLU A 76 -7.19 -1.55 -16.03
CA GLU A 76 -6.80 -0.91 -17.28
C GLU A 76 -5.32 -1.08 -17.61
N ARG A 77 -4.46 -1.09 -16.60
CA ARG A 77 -3.03 -1.23 -16.85
C ARG A 77 -2.66 -2.61 -17.39
N ARG A 78 -3.57 -3.58 -17.32
CA ARG A 78 -3.32 -4.96 -17.78
C ARG A 78 -3.66 -5.18 -19.26
N THR A 79 -4.26 -4.22 -19.87
CA THR A 79 -4.67 -4.33 -21.27
C THR A 79 -3.67 -3.66 -22.23
#